data_16b5648c6e753ac1108525a44525e22d
#
_entry.id   16b5648c6e753ac1108525a44525e22d
#
_cell.length_a   1.000
_cell.length_b   1.000
_cell.length_c   1.000
_cell.angle_alpha   90.00
_cell.angle_beta   90.00
_cell.angle_gamma   90.00
#
_symmetry.space_group_name_H-M   'P 1'
#
loop_
_entity.id
_entity.type
_entity.pdbx_description
1 polymer ?
#
loop_
_entity_poly.entity_id
_entity_poly.type
_entity_poly.pdbx_seq_one_letter_code
_entity_poly.pdbx_strand_id
1 'polypeptide(L)'
;MALEAQRMRLNGQPCSEWLLHATACATVGVPVVFVSGDRGLCDDIAALNPATRTLAVSEGRGPSSTSLAPAAACRLIEQGVAAALAGDRAAALMPLAPRYVLEIEFNNPISAYRAQWYPGARHQGDRLVRFEAEDFFDILRALRFVL
;
A
#
# COMPACT_ATOMS: atom_id res chain seq x y z
N MET A 1 11.42 -7.94 -4.94
CA MET A 1 10.32 -7.46 -5.77
C MET A 1 10.35 -5.95 -6.03
N ALA A 2 10.83 -5.15 -5.12
CA ALA A 2 10.89 -3.68 -5.25
C ALA A 2 11.94 -3.12 -6.23
N LEU A 3 12.71 -3.95 -6.92
CA LEU A 3 13.88 -3.52 -7.68
C LEU A 3 13.59 -3.01 -9.09
N GLU A 4 12.41 -3.29 -9.66
CA GLU A 4 12.09 -2.88 -11.03
C GLU A 4 11.18 -1.64 -11.09
N ALA A 5 10.27 -1.47 -10.14
CA ALA A 5 9.41 -0.29 -10.06
C ALA A 5 10.07 0.83 -9.26
N GLN A 6 10.13 2.01 -9.84
CA GLN A 6 10.59 3.23 -9.19
C GLN A 6 9.46 3.87 -8.38
N ARG A 7 8.24 3.84 -8.92
CA ARG A 7 7.05 4.43 -8.30
C ARG A 7 5.81 3.69 -8.75
N MET A 8 4.87 3.51 -7.83
CA MET A 8 3.53 3.01 -8.15
C MET A 8 2.46 3.96 -7.62
N ARG A 9 1.35 4.06 -8.35
CA ARG A 9 0.16 4.79 -7.93
C ARG A 9 -1.08 3.94 -8.16
N LEU A 10 -2.00 4.03 -7.21
CA LEU A 10 -3.35 3.46 -7.33
C LEU A 10 -4.36 4.60 -7.25
N ASN A 11 -5.15 4.81 -8.29
CA ASN A 11 -6.08 5.94 -8.41
C ASN A 11 -5.41 7.30 -8.11
N GLY A 12 -4.17 7.49 -8.58
CA GLY A 12 -3.39 8.69 -8.37
C GLY A 12 -2.69 8.81 -7.01
N GLN A 13 -3.04 7.97 -6.02
CA GLN A 13 -2.40 7.94 -4.71
C GLN A 13 -1.10 7.11 -4.74
N PRO A 14 -0.06 7.48 -4.00
CA PRO A 14 1.11 6.63 -3.81
C PRO A 14 0.69 5.25 -3.32
N CYS A 15 1.14 4.20 -4.02
CA CYS A 15 0.72 2.84 -3.76
C CYS A 15 1.68 2.17 -2.78
N SER A 16 1.35 2.22 -1.50
CA SER A 16 2.04 1.45 -0.47
C SER A 16 1.53 0.00 -0.42
N GLU A 17 2.31 -0.88 0.17
CA GLU A 17 1.90 -2.26 0.42
C GLU A 17 0.65 -2.32 1.30
N TRP A 18 0.55 -1.42 2.29
CA TRP A 18 -0.65 -1.28 3.11
C TRP A 18 -1.89 -0.93 2.27
N LEU A 19 -1.79 0.03 1.34
CA LEU A 19 -2.93 0.44 0.50
C LEU A 19 -3.45 -0.73 -0.33
N LEU A 20 -2.56 -1.54 -0.90
CA LEU A 20 -2.93 -2.74 -1.65
C LEU A 20 -3.64 -3.77 -0.75
N HIS A 21 -3.05 -4.09 0.39
CA HIS A 21 -3.62 -5.12 1.28
C HIS A 21 -4.90 -4.65 1.98
N ALA A 22 -4.98 -3.39 2.40
CA ALA A 22 -6.19 -2.83 3.01
C ALA A 22 -7.35 -2.79 2.01
N THR A 23 -7.09 -2.44 0.74
CA THR A 23 -8.10 -2.50 -0.31
C THR A 23 -8.53 -3.94 -0.60
N ALA A 24 -7.58 -4.88 -0.68
CA ALA A 24 -7.88 -6.30 -0.86
C ALA A 24 -8.75 -6.86 0.29
N CYS A 25 -8.41 -6.53 1.54
CA CYS A 25 -9.22 -6.91 2.70
C CYS A 25 -10.62 -6.32 2.65
N ALA A 26 -10.75 -5.07 2.18
CA ALA A 26 -12.05 -4.42 2.06
C ALA A 26 -12.97 -5.09 1.04
N THR A 27 -12.45 -5.71 -0.03
CA THR A 27 -13.27 -6.45 -1.01
C THR A 27 -14.01 -7.63 -0.38
N VAL A 28 -13.53 -8.15 0.74
CA VAL A 28 -14.17 -9.22 1.52
C VAL A 28 -14.74 -8.72 2.87
N GLY A 29 -14.88 -7.39 3.02
CA GLY A 29 -15.50 -6.77 4.20
C GLY A 29 -14.64 -6.80 5.46
N VAL A 30 -13.33 -6.99 5.35
CA VAL A 30 -12.40 -7.06 6.49
C VAL A 30 -11.65 -5.73 6.66
N PRO A 31 -11.85 -4.99 7.77
CA PRO A 31 -11.11 -3.76 8.03
C PRO A 31 -9.69 -4.05 8.53
N VAL A 32 -8.72 -3.23 8.10
CA VAL A 32 -7.38 -3.19 8.70
C VAL A 32 -7.38 -2.17 9.82
N VAL A 33 -7.45 -2.64 11.06
CA VAL A 33 -7.69 -1.77 12.22
C VAL A 33 -6.42 -1.22 12.88
N PHE A 34 -5.27 -1.86 12.64
CA PHE A 34 -3.99 -1.48 13.23
C PHE A 34 -2.82 -1.78 12.30
N VAL A 35 -1.86 -0.85 12.25
CA VAL A 35 -0.60 -1.00 11.52
C VAL A 35 0.56 -0.47 12.37
N SER A 36 1.67 -1.20 12.42
CA SER A 36 2.95 -0.69 12.91
C SER A 36 3.97 -0.64 11.77
N GLY A 37 4.74 0.43 11.71
CA GLY A 37 5.72 0.63 10.65
C GLY A 37 6.63 1.82 10.90
N ASP A 38 7.25 2.34 9.86
CA ASP A 38 7.97 3.60 9.96
C ASP A 38 7.02 4.82 10.03
N ARG A 39 7.59 5.96 10.37
CA ARG A 39 6.84 7.22 10.52
C ARG A 39 6.11 7.59 9.22
N GLY A 40 6.79 7.50 8.07
CA GLY A 40 6.22 7.88 6.78
C GLY A 40 4.98 7.04 6.42
N LEU A 41 5.06 5.72 6.59
CA LEU A 41 3.91 4.84 6.38
C LEU A 41 2.76 5.18 7.33
N CYS A 42 3.04 5.45 8.61
CA CYS A 42 2.00 5.81 9.57
C CYS A 42 1.30 7.12 9.22
N ASP A 43 2.04 8.11 8.75
CA ASP A 43 1.51 9.41 8.33
C ASP A 43 0.66 9.27 7.06
N ASP A 44 1.11 8.48 6.07
CA ASP A 44 0.34 8.17 4.85
C ASP A 44 -0.98 7.46 5.18
N ILE A 45 -0.96 6.48 6.09
CA ILE A 45 -2.18 5.79 6.54
C ILE A 45 -3.14 6.74 7.22
N ALA A 46 -2.64 7.58 8.14
CA ALA A 46 -3.46 8.54 8.86
C ALA A 46 -4.15 9.55 7.92
N ALA A 47 -3.47 9.91 6.81
CA ALA A 47 -4.04 10.79 5.78
C ALA A 47 -5.12 10.09 4.93
N LEU A 48 -4.97 8.79 4.63
CA LEU A 48 -5.88 8.04 3.76
C LEU A 48 -7.05 7.40 4.51
N ASN A 49 -6.80 6.88 5.71
CA ASN A 49 -7.80 6.23 6.56
C ASN A 49 -7.50 6.50 8.05
N PRO A 50 -7.95 7.65 8.58
CA PRO A 50 -7.67 8.05 9.97
C PRO A 50 -8.28 7.12 11.02
N ALA A 51 -9.20 6.24 10.66
CA ALA A 51 -9.77 5.24 11.55
C ALA A 51 -8.86 4.02 11.77
N THR A 52 -7.91 3.76 10.85
CA THR A 52 -6.86 2.78 11.07
C THR A 52 -5.85 3.33 12.08
N ARG A 53 -5.70 2.67 13.22
CA ARG A 53 -4.70 3.07 14.22
C ARG A 53 -3.30 2.73 13.76
N THR A 54 -2.36 3.64 13.97
CA THR A 54 -0.97 3.44 13.59
C THR A 54 -0.03 3.60 14.76
N LEU A 55 1.12 2.90 14.72
CA LEU A 55 2.23 3.06 15.64
C LEU A 55 3.54 3.15 14.85
N ALA A 56 4.18 4.31 14.86
CA ALA A 56 5.52 4.45 14.30
C ALA A 56 6.54 3.83 15.24
N VAL A 57 7.15 2.72 14.83
CA VAL A 57 8.23 2.04 15.59
C VAL A 57 9.61 2.46 15.14
N SER A 58 9.73 3.11 13.98
CA SER A 58 10.97 3.66 13.45
C SER A 58 10.73 4.94 12.67
N GLU A 59 11.80 5.72 12.51
CA GLU A 59 11.83 6.94 11.69
C GLU A 59 13.16 7.01 10.95
N GLY A 60 13.10 7.18 9.62
CA GLY A 60 14.28 7.38 8.79
C GLY A 60 14.82 8.80 8.89
N ARG A 61 16.17 8.94 8.95
CA ARG A 61 16.86 10.23 8.91
C ARG A 61 18.06 10.15 7.96
N GLY A 62 17.85 10.49 6.70
CA GLY A 62 18.89 10.32 5.68
C GLY A 62 19.30 8.84 5.56
N PRO A 63 20.59 8.51 5.70
CA PRO A 63 21.08 7.12 5.61
C PRO A 63 20.91 6.33 6.92
N SER A 64 20.35 6.92 7.97
CA SER A 64 20.19 6.29 9.29
C SER A 64 18.71 6.18 9.67
N SER A 65 18.41 5.40 10.70
CA SER A 65 17.07 5.33 11.30
C SER A 65 17.16 5.36 12.82
N THR A 66 16.12 5.91 13.44
CA THR A 66 15.91 5.82 14.89
C THR A 66 14.71 4.91 15.12
N SER A 67 14.84 3.96 16.05
CA SER A 67 13.78 2.99 16.35
C SER A 67 13.49 2.97 17.86
N LEU A 68 12.28 2.57 18.21
CA LEU A 68 11.96 2.22 19.58
C LEU A 68 12.78 1.01 20.03
N ALA A 69 13.11 0.95 21.32
CA ALA A 69 13.68 -0.27 21.90
C ALA A 69 12.68 -1.44 21.71
N PRO A 70 13.12 -2.66 21.33
CA PRO A 70 12.24 -3.78 21.00
C PRO A 70 11.16 -4.06 22.04
N ALA A 71 11.53 -4.09 23.32
CA ALA A 71 10.57 -4.32 24.42
C ALA A 71 9.50 -3.22 24.54
N ALA A 72 9.86 -1.97 24.21
CA ALA A 72 8.90 -0.87 24.19
C ALA A 72 7.97 -0.98 22.97
N ALA A 73 8.51 -1.30 21.80
CA ALA A 73 7.73 -1.51 20.60
C ALA A 73 6.69 -2.63 20.77
N CYS A 74 7.09 -3.80 21.28
CA CYS A 74 6.18 -4.92 21.53
C CYS A 74 5.03 -4.53 22.46
N ARG A 75 5.32 -3.86 23.57
CA ARG A 75 4.32 -3.42 24.54
C ARG A 75 3.34 -2.41 23.93
N LEU A 76 3.85 -1.44 23.15
CA LEU A 76 3.00 -0.43 22.50
C LEU A 76 2.16 -1.03 21.37
N ILE A 77 2.67 -2.00 20.62
CA ILE A 77 1.92 -2.75 19.60
C ILE A 77 0.77 -3.50 20.27
N GLU A 78 1.04 -4.26 21.34
CA GLU A 78 0.00 -4.99 22.07
C GLU A 78 -1.12 -4.05 22.55
N GLN A 79 -0.76 -2.94 23.17
CA GLN A 79 -1.72 -1.93 23.64
C GLN A 79 -2.50 -1.31 22.45
N GLY A 80 -1.82 -1.00 21.37
CA GLY A 80 -2.41 -0.42 20.16
C GLY A 80 -3.42 -1.35 19.50
N VAL A 81 -3.08 -2.65 19.36
CA VAL A 81 -3.98 -3.68 18.83
C VAL A 81 -5.20 -3.86 19.75
N ALA A 82 -5.00 -3.98 21.06
CA ALA A 82 -6.11 -4.12 22.01
C ALA A 82 -7.08 -2.93 21.92
N ALA A 83 -6.55 -1.71 21.86
CA ALA A 83 -7.36 -0.50 21.73
C ALA A 83 -8.07 -0.41 20.37
N ALA A 84 -7.43 -0.85 19.28
CA ALA A 84 -8.06 -0.89 17.95
C ALA A 84 -9.22 -1.88 17.90
N LEU A 85 -9.04 -3.06 18.49
CA LEU A 85 -10.09 -4.11 18.54
C LEU A 85 -11.27 -3.74 19.43
N ALA A 86 -11.05 -2.94 20.47
CA ALA A 86 -12.10 -2.44 21.36
C ALA A 86 -12.89 -1.25 20.77
N GLY A 87 -12.37 -0.60 19.74
CA GLY A 87 -13.00 0.55 19.07
C GLY A 87 -13.98 0.17 17.95
N ASP A 88 -14.41 1.19 17.20
CA ASP A 88 -15.23 0.98 16.01
C ASP A 88 -14.37 0.44 14.87
N ARG A 89 -14.37 -0.87 14.71
CA ARG A 89 -13.62 -1.56 13.68
C ARG A 89 -14.16 -1.30 12.27
N ALA A 90 -15.47 -1.09 12.14
CA ALA A 90 -16.11 -0.88 10.84
C ALA A 90 -15.67 0.44 10.21
N ALA A 91 -15.41 1.46 11.03
CA ALA A 91 -14.89 2.74 10.56
C ALA A 91 -13.53 2.63 9.82
N ALA A 92 -12.72 1.60 10.13
CA ALA A 92 -11.44 1.36 9.49
C ALA A 92 -11.54 0.60 8.15
N LEU A 93 -12.74 0.22 7.70
CA LEU A 93 -12.94 -0.42 6.40
C LEU A 93 -12.59 0.58 5.28
N MET A 94 -11.67 0.19 4.39
CA MET A 94 -11.31 1.02 3.24
C MET A 94 -12.50 1.18 2.27
N PRO A 95 -12.78 2.39 1.79
CA PRO A 95 -13.78 2.58 0.75
C PRO A 95 -13.29 1.95 -0.56
N LEU A 96 -14.18 1.16 -1.19
CA LEU A 96 -13.90 0.59 -2.50
C LEU A 96 -14.25 1.58 -3.60
N ALA A 97 -13.39 1.68 -4.61
CA ALA A 97 -13.67 2.47 -5.80
C ALA A 97 -14.41 1.61 -6.84
N PRO A 98 -15.27 2.20 -7.68
CA PRO A 98 -15.94 1.47 -8.76
C PRO A 98 -14.97 1.07 -9.89
N ARG A 99 -13.78 1.68 -9.93
CA ARG A 99 -12.72 1.42 -10.90
C ARG A 99 -11.36 1.73 -10.28
N TYR A 100 -10.38 0.93 -10.62
CA TYR A 100 -9.00 1.05 -10.19
C TYR A 100 -8.10 1.35 -11.36
N VAL A 101 -7.19 2.29 -11.18
CA VAL A 101 -6.16 2.67 -12.13
C VAL A 101 -4.81 2.47 -11.46
N LEU A 102 -4.07 1.49 -11.93
CA LEU A 102 -2.70 1.21 -11.50
C LEU A 102 -1.73 1.85 -12.47
N GLU A 103 -0.81 2.65 -11.97
CA GLU A 103 0.29 3.24 -12.72
C GLU A 103 1.61 2.78 -12.11
N ILE A 104 2.49 2.22 -12.95
CA ILE A 104 3.81 1.74 -12.54
C ILE A 104 4.86 2.45 -13.37
N GLU A 105 5.70 3.24 -12.72
CA GLU A 105 6.91 3.81 -13.31
C GLU A 105 8.09 2.89 -13.01
N PHE A 106 8.68 2.32 -14.06
CA PHE A 106 9.81 1.41 -13.94
C PHE A 106 11.15 2.14 -13.88
N ASN A 107 12.15 1.51 -13.29
CA ASN A 107 13.52 2.03 -13.22
C ASN A 107 14.19 2.07 -14.61
N ASN A 108 13.73 1.25 -15.54
CA ASN A 108 14.28 1.17 -16.90
C ASN A 108 13.19 0.91 -17.96
N PRO A 109 13.41 1.29 -19.21
CA PRO A 109 12.44 1.11 -20.29
C PRO A 109 12.17 -0.35 -20.65
N ILE A 110 13.12 -1.26 -20.42
CA ILE A 110 12.98 -2.69 -20.77
C ILE A 110 11.91 -3.35 -19.91
N SER A 111 11.88 -3.04 -18.61
CA SER A 111 10.87 -3.55 -17.70
C SER A 111 9.47 -3.02 -18.05
N ALA A 112 9.35 -1.74 -18.42
CA ALA A 112 8.09 -1.17 -18.90
C ALA A 112 7.65 -1.84 -20.22
N TYR A 113 8.58 -2.07 -21.16
CA TYR A 113 8.30 -2.76 -22.41
C TYR A 113 7.81 -4.20 -22.19
N ARG A 114 8.35 -4.93 -21.21
CA ARG A 114 7.87 -6.27 -20.84
C ARG A 114 6.49 -6.23 -20.21
N ALA A 115 6.28 -5.31 -19.27
CA ALA A 115 5.02 -5.17 -18.53
C ALA A 115 3.82 -4.82 -19.43
N GLN A 116 4.04 -4.10 -20.55
CA GLN A 116 2.96 -3.75 -21.49
C GLN A 116 2.29 -4.96 -22.16
N TRP A 117 2.98 -6.12 -22.20
CA TRP A 117 2.44 -7.34 -22.81
C TRP A 117 1.43 -8.06 -21.93
N TYR A 118 1.28 -7.63 -20.66
CA TYR A 118 0.20 -8.12 -19.83
C TYR A 118 -1.16 -7.65 -20.42
N PRO A 119 -2.16 -8.56 -20.57
CA PRO A 119 -3.45 -8.23 -21.17
C PRO A 119 -4.11 -7.04 -20.47
N GLY A 120 -4.44 -5.99 -21.22
CA GLY A 120 -5.03 -4.74 -20.71
C GLY A 120 -4.02 -3.70 -20.22
N ALA A 121 -2.74 -4.03 -20.11
CA ALA A 121 -1.70 -3.05 -19.80
C ALA A 121 -1.43 -2.14 -21.00
N ARG A 122 -1.16 -0.86 -20.73
CA ARG A 122 -0.87 0.15 -21.75
C ARG A 122 0.43 0.87 -21.39
N HIS A 123 1.36 0.85 -22.32
CA HIS A 123 2.60 1.62 -22.21
C HIS A 123 2.31 3.11 -22.44
N GLN A 124 2.71 3.96 -21.50
CA GLN A 124 2.55 5.42 -21.58
C GLN A 124 3.90 6.10 -21.39
N GLY A 125 4.58 6.44 -22.48
CA GLY A 125 5.93 7.01 -22.42
C GLY A 125 7.00 5.96 -22.15
N ASP A 126 8.24 6.40 -21.84
CA ASP A 126 9.39 5.51 -21.83
C ASP A 126 9.38 4.41 -20.76
N ARG A 127 8.83 4.73 -19.57
CA ARG A 127 8.93 3.86 -18.39
C ARG A 127 7.63 3.68 -17.62
N LEU A 128 6.53 4.28 -18.10
CA LEU A 128 5.24 4.23 -17.43
C LEU A 128 4.33 3.19 -18.08
N VAL A 129 3.77 2.30 -17.28
CA VAL A 129 2.72 1.37 -17.70
C VAL A 129 1.49 1.62 -16.84
N ARG A 130 0.34 1.67 -17.50
CA ARG A 130 -0.98 1.85 -16.89
C ARG A 130 -1.85 0.62 -17.13
N PHE A 131 -2.54 0.19 -16.07
CA PHE A 131 -3.53 -0.88 -16.10
C PHE A 131 -4.81 -0.43 -15.38
N GLU A 132 -5.96 -0.80 -15.92
CA GLU A 132 -7.26 -0.42 -15.35
C GLU A 132 -8.15 -1.65 -15.19
N ALA A 133 -8.88 -1.71 -14.07
CA ALA A 133 -9.83 -2.78 -13.77
C ALA A 133 -10.97 -2.27 -12.89
N GLU A 134 -12.12 -2.93 -12.96
CA GLU A 134 -13.24 -2.74 -12.03
C GLU A 134 -13.12 -3.67 -10.82
N ASP A 135 -12.58 -4.88 -11.03
CA ASP A 135 -12.26 -5.81 -9.95
C ASP A 135 -10.83 -5.54 -9.43
N PHE A 136 -10.72 -5.32 -8.12
CA PHE A 136 -9.43 -5.08 -7.48
C PHE A 136 -8.48 -6.29 -7.58
N PHE A 137 -9.02 -7.52 -7.62
CA PHE A 137 -8.19 -8.70 -7.81
C PHE A 137 -7.48 -8.74 -9.16
N ASP A 138 -8.03 -8.10 -10.19
CA ASP A 138 -7.33 -7.95 -11.47
C ASP A 138 -6.11 -7.03 -11.35
N ILE A 139 -6.18 -5.99 -10.49
CA ILE A 139 -5.01 -5.17 -10.15
C ILE A 139 -3.93 -6.01 -9.46
N LEU A 140 -4.30 -6.83 -8.47
CA LEU A 140 -3.35 -7.70 -7.77
C LEU A 140 -2.73 -8.75 -8.71
N ARG A 141 -3.55 -9.31 -9.60
CA ARG A 141 -3.09 -10.23 -10.63
C ARG A 141 -2.11 -9.56 -11.59
N ALA A 142 -2.45 -8.37 -12.09
CA ALA A 142 -1.54 -7.60 -12.94
C ALA A 142 -0.19 -7.37 -12.25
N LEU A 143 -0.18 -6.89 -11.00
CA LEU A 143 1.04 -6.69 -10.22
C LEU A 143 1.90 -7.95 -10.12
N ARG A 144 1.28 -9.12 -9.94
CA ARG A 144 1.99 -10.41 -9.82
C ARG A 144 2.76 -10.79 -11.08
N PHE A 145 2.28 -10.36 -12.25
CA PHE A 145 2.88 -10.72 -13.54
C PHE A 145 3.75 -9.63 -14.16
N VAL A 146 3.56 -8.37 -13.77
CA VAL A 146 4.32 -7.25 -14.34
C VAL A 146 5.51 -6.81 -13.48
N LEU A 147 5.55 -7.21 -12.20
CA LEU A 147 6.67 -7.05 -11.27
C LEU A 147 7.35 -8.39 -10.99
#